data_37b2d71fc14d13e679ee37fa3a2d8e30
#
_entry.id   37b2d71fc14d13e679ee37fa3a2d8e30
#
_cell.length_a   1.000
_cell.length_b   1.000
_cell.length_c   1.000
_cell.angle_alpha   90.00
_cell.angle_beta   90.00
_cell.angle_gamma   90.00
#
_symmetry.space_group_name_H-M   'P 1'
#
loop_
_entity.id
_entity.type
_entity.pdbx_description
1 polymer ?
#
loop_
_entity_poly.entity_id
_entity_poly.type
_entity_poly.pdbx_seq_one_letter_code
_entity_poly.pdbx_strand_id
1 'polypeptide(L)'
;PVSRLTLELQAEIDKYVASFLLLRRQSPHRFPVELHTLLFRRARIDPVLAAGRESLYRRASRYAAHFCARLEPRLRAPRPAENGSWLGELRRFYRLSDFGKLRHIERLASA
;
A
#
# COMPACT_ATOMS: atom_id res chain seq x y z
N PRO A 1 -4.36 -11.29 18.27
CA PRO A 1 -5.47 -10.85 17.41
C PRO A 1 -5.06 -9.68 16.53
N VAL A 2 -5.59 -9.67 15.31
CA VAL A 2 -5.30 -8.63 14.34
C VAL A 2 -6.22 -7.43 14.59
N SER A 3 -5.66 -6.23 14.69
CA SER A 3 -6.45 -5.04 14.89
C SER A 3 -7.22 -4.65 13.62
N ARG A 4 -8.30 -3.91 13.80
CA ARG A 4 -9.08 -3.41 12.69
C ARG A 4 -8.26 -2.48 11.80
N LEU A 5 -7.42 -1.65 12.42
CA LEU A 5 -6.52 -0.76 11.67
C LEU A 5 -5.60 -1.56 10.75
N THR A 6 -5.02 -2.65 11.26
CA THR A 6 -4.13 -3.49 10.46
C THR A 6 -4.87 -4.19 9.33
N LEU A 7 -6.10 -4.65 9.57
CA LEU A 7 -6.91 -5.27 8.52
C LEU A 7 -7.21 -4.28 7.39
N GLU A 8 -7.60 -3.06 7.74
CA GLU A 8 -7.86 -2.03 6.75
C GLU A 8 -6.60 -1.63 6.01
N LEU A 9 -5.49 -1.53 6.72
CA LEU A 9 -4.18 -1.23 6.15
C LEU A 9 -3.78 -2.28 5.12
N GLN A 10 -3.91 -3.57 5.46
CA GLN A 10 -3.56 -4.65 4.55
C GLN A 10 -4.47 -4.67 3.33
N ALA A 11 -5.77 -4.39 3.51
CA ALA A 11 -6.71 -4.33 2.41
C ALA A 11 -6.33 -3.22 1.42
N GLU A 12 -5.90 -2.07 1.91
CA GLU A 12 -5.47 -0.97 1.04
C GLU A 12 -4.17 -1.30 0.29
N ILE A 13 -3.22 -1.95 0.96
CA ILE A 13 -1.98 -2.39 0.33
C ILE A 13 -2.28 -3.42 -0.76
N ASP A 14 -3.13 -4.41 -0.45
CA ASP A 14 -3.51 -5.45 -1.40
C ASP A 14 -4.19 -4.86 -2.63
N LYS A 15 -5.04 -3.88 -2.43
CA LYS A 15 -5.70 -3.18 -3.53
C LYS A 15 -4.69 -2.52 -4.46
N TYR A 16 -3.69 -1.86 -3.90
CA TYR A 16 -2.64 -1.22 -4.69
C TYR A 16 -1.85 -2.26 -5.50
N VAL A 17 -1.40 -3.32 -4.84
CA VAL A 17 -0.59 -4.36 -5.49
C VAL A 17 -1.40 -5.07 -6.58
N ALA A 18 -2.64 -5.46 -6.29
CA ALA A 18 -3.50 -6.14 -7.26
C ALA A 18 -3.78 -5.24 -8.48
N SER A 19 -4.07 -3.96 -8.24
CA SER A 19 -4.30 -3.00 -9.32
C SER A 19 -3.06 -2.82 -10.18
N PHE A 20 -1.88 -2.73 -9.56
CA PHE A 20 -0.63 -2.64 -10.28
C PHE A 20 -0.41 -3.86 -11.17
N LEU A 21 -0.60 -5.07 -10.63
CA LEU A 21 -0.40 -6.30 -11.39
C LEU A 21 -1.35 -6.41 -12.58
N LEU A 22 -2.60 -6.01 -12.38
CA LEU A 22 -3.59 -6.01 -13.45
C LEU A 22 -3.22 -5.03 -14.56
N LEU A 23 -2.84 -3.81 -14.20
CA LEU A 23 -2.44 -2.80 -15.17
C LEU A 23 -1.17 -3.19 -15.91
N ARG A 24 -0.23 -3.84 -15.23
CA ARG A 24 1.00 -4.34 -15.86
C ARG A 24 0.69 -5.41 -16.91
N ARG A 25 -0.30 -6.26 -16.67
CA ARG A 25 -0.72 -7.26 -17.65
C ARG A 25 -1.32 -6.61 -18.90
N GLN A 26 -2.06 -5.53 -18.71
CA GLN A 26 -2.69 -4.81 -19.82
C GLN A 26 -1.69 -3.99 -20.62
N SER A 27 -0.70 -3.40 -19.94
CA SER A 27 0.32 -2.55 -20.58
C SER A 27 1.69 -2.83 -19.97
N PRO A 28 2.38 -3.91 -20.42
CA PRO A 28 3.63 -4.36 -19.78
C PRO A 28 4.77 -3.37 -19.84
N HIS A 29 4.78 -2.46 -20.80
CA HIS A 29 5.88 -1.52 -21.01
C HIS A 29 5.62 -0.17 -20.37
N ARG A 30 4.50 -0.01 -19.66
CA ARG A 30 4.12 1.28 -19.10
C ARG A 30 3.85 1.14 -17.61
N PHE A 31 4.59 1.89 -16.81
CA PHE A 31 4.31 1.95 -15.37
C PHE A 31 3.09 2.85 -15.13
N PRO A 32 2.11 2.40 -14.31
CA PRO A 32 0.93 3.22 -14.02
C PRO A 32 1.24 4.29 -12.98
N VAL A 33 1.88 5.39 -13.40
CA VAL A 33 2.39 6.43 -12.52
C VAL A 33 1.32 7.11 -11.67
N GLU A 34 0.08 7.09 -12.12
CA GLU A 34 -1.03 7.75 -11.42
C GLU A 34 -1.73 6.83 -10.41
N LEU A 35 -1.40 5.55 -10.39
CA LEU A 35 -2.11 4.57 -9.57
C LEU A 35 -2.10 4.94 -8.08
N HIS A 36 -0.94 5.29 -7.54
CA HIS A 36 -0.80 5.64 -6.14
C HIS A 36 -1.70 6.83 -5.78
N THR A 37 -1.64 7.87 -6.60
CA THR A 37 -2.44 9.07 -6.38
C THR A 37 -3.93 8.76 -6.46
N LEU A 38 -4.34 8.00 -7.48
CA LEU A 38 -5.75 7.66 -7.65
C LEU A 38 -6.32 6.89 -6.46
N LEU A 39 -5.60 5.89 -6.00
CA LEU A 39 -6.10 5.05 -4.92
C LEU A 39 -6.12 5.76 -3.57
N PHE A 40 -5.06 6.51 -3.24
CA PHE A 40 -4.94 7.09 -1.91
C PHE A 40 -5.52 8.49 -1.78
N ARG A 41 -5.54 9.25 -2.85
CA ARG A 41 -6.20 10.56 -2.85
C ARG A 41 -7.71 10.41 -2.80
N ARG A 42 -8.26 9.47 -3.56
CA ARG A 42 -9.71 9.23 -3.63
C ARG A 42 -10.28 8.86 -2.25
N ALA A 43 -9.54 8.10 -1.49
CA ALA A 43 -9.97 7.69 -0.15
C ALA A 43 -10.14 8.89 0.79
N ARG A 44 -9.40 9.98 0.57
CA ARG A 44 -9.49 11.18 1.40
C ARG A 44 -10.74 12.00 1.17
N ILE A 45 -11.35 11.87 0.00
CA ILE A 45 -12.46 12.73 -0.41
C ILE A 45 -13.81 12.01 -0.39
N ASP A 46 -13.84 10.74 -0.06
CA ASP A 46 -15.09 9.98 -0.09
C ASP A 46 -15.98 10.35 1.10
N PRO A 47 -17.12 11.04 0.85
CA PRO A 47 -18.01 11.46 1.93
C PRO A 47 -18.84 10.32 2.53
N VAL A 48 -18.79 9.14 1.93
CA VAL A 48 -19.55 7.98 2.39
C VAL A 48 -18.92 7.34 3.61
N LEU A 49 -17.68 7.68 3.91
CA LEU A 49 -16.98 7.14 5.08
C LEU A 49 -17.57 7.78 6.33
N ALA A 50 -18.54 7.11 6.87
CA ALA A 50 -19.33 7.59 7.98
C ALA A 50 -18.50 7.85 9.24
N ALA A 51 -18.97 8.79 10.02
CA ALA A 51 -18.30 9.40 11.15
C ALA A 51 -17.58 8.45 12.11
N GLY A 52 -17.99 7.31 12.48
CA GLY A 52 -17.28 6.45 13.43
C GLY A 52 -16.06 5.73 12.88
N ARG A 53 -15.99 5.54 11.56
CA ARG A 53 -14.92 4.81 10.90
C ARG A 53 -13.93 5.69 10.16
N GLU A 54 -14.27 6.95 10.00
CA GLU A 54 -13.49 7.86 9.17
C GLU A 54 -12.06 8.00 9.64
N SER A 55 -11.86 8.17 10.94
CA SER A 55 -10.51 8.31 11.51
C SER A 55 -9.67 7.05 11.30
N LEU A 56 -10.25 5.89 11.55
CA LEU A 56 -9.57 4.62 11.34
C LEU A 56 -9.19 4.42 9.88
N TYR A 57 -10.13 4.68 8.98
CA TYR A 57 -9.90 4.53 7.56
C TYR A 57 -8.82 5.49 7.06
N ARG A 58 -8.86 6.74 7.50
CA ARG A 58 -7.84 7.72 7.12
C ARG A 58 -6.46 7.33 7.59
N ARG A 59 -6.34 6.80 8.80
CA ARG A 59 -5.07 6.31 9.32
C ARG A 59 -4.57 5.12 8.50
N ALA A 60 -5.44 4.16 8.24
CA ALA A 60 -5.08 2.99 7.44
C ALA A 60 -4.65 3.40 6.04
N SER A 61 -5.38 4.30 5.40
CA SER A 61 -5.05 4.79 4.06
C SER A 61 -3.72 5.52 4.05
N ARG A 62 -3.45 6.34 5.06
CA ARG A 62 -2.19 7.08 5.17
C ARG A 62 -1.01 6.13 5.34
N TYR A 63 -1.13 5.14 6.23
CA TYR A 63 -0.08 4.15 6.40
C TYR A 63 0.14 3.34 5.12
N ALA A 64 -0.94 2.92 4.47
CA ALA A 64 -0.84 2.19 3.22
C ALA A 64 -0.17 3.03 2.13
N ALA A 65 -0.50 4.32 2.04
CA ALA A 65 0.11 5.22 1.07
C ALA A 65 1.62 5.32 1.26
N HIS A 66 2.09 5.42 2.50
CA HIS A 66 3.53 5.46 2.78
C HIS A 66 4.21 4.14 2.39
N PHE A 67 3.60 3.03 2.75
CA PHE A 67 4.18 1.73 2.43
C PHE A 67 4.23 1.50 0.92
N CYS A 68 3.16 1.80 0.20
CA CYS A 68 3.09 1.61 -1.24
C CYS A 68 4.03 2.56 -1.98
N ALA A 69 4.22 3.78 -1.48
CA ALA A 69 5.22 4.69 -2.03
C ALA A 69 6.62 4.10 -1.93
N ARG A 70 6.90 3.35 -0.86
CA ARG A 70 8.17 2.67 -0.68
C ARG A 70 8.33 1.48 -1.64
N LEU A 71 7.25 0.81 -1.98
CA LEU A 71 7.28 -0.29 -2.94
C LEU A 71 7.49 0.20 -4.37
N GLU A 72 7.03 1.38 -4.68
CA GLU A 72 6.98 1.87 -6.06
C GLU A 72 8.31 1.78 -6.82
N PRO A 73 9.46 2.20 -6.25
CA PRO A 73 10.74 2.08 -6.98
C PRO A 73 11.06 0.64 -7.36
N ARG A 74 10.67 -0.32 -6.53
CA ARG A 74 10.91 -1.73 -6.80
C ARG A 74 9.96 -2.29 -7.85
N LEU A 75 8.71 -1.79 -7.85
CA LEU A 75 7.73 -2.16 -8.86
C LEU A 75 8.11 -1.62 -10.23
N ARG A 76 8.80 -0.50 -10.27
CA ARG A 76 9.27 0.11 -11.51
C ARG A 76 10.49 -0.58 -12.10
N ALA A 77 11.18 -1.40 -11.31
CA ALA A 77 12.41 -2.05 -11.77
C ALA A 77 12.14 -2.87 -13.03
N PRO A 78 12.96 -2.69 -14.09
CA PRO A 78 12.69 -3.34 -15.37
C PRO A 78 13.07 -4.82 -15.41
N ARG A 79 13.86 -5.31 -14.47
CA ARG A 79 14.36 -6.67 -14.45
C ARG A 79 13.54 -7.57 -13.53
N PRO A 80 13.21 -8.80 -13.98
CA PRO A 80 12.45 -9.73 -13.16
C PRO A 80 13.05 -10.03 -11.79
N ALA A 81 14.37 -10.11 -11.71
CA ALA A 81 15.06 -10.36 -10.43
C ALA A 81 14.83 -9.21 -9.45
N GLU A 82 14.80 -7.99 -9.93
CA GLU A 82 14.54 -6.82 -9.11
C GLU A 82 13.06 -6.70 -8.74
N ASN A 83 12.17 -7.14 -9.64
CA ASN A 83 10.74 -7.22 -9.35
C ASN A 83 10.47 -8.14 -8.17
N GLY A 84 11.25 -9.19 -8.00
CA GLY A 84 11.09 -10.11 -6.88
C GLY A 84 11.32 -9.44 -5.53
N SER A 85 12.05 -8.34 -5.47
CA SER A 85 12.34 -7.66 -4.20
C SER A 85 11.11 -7.02 -3.56
N TRP A 86 10.15 -6.54 -4.35
CA TRP A 86 8.92 -5.98 -3.79
C TRP A 86 8.07 -7.06 -3.12
N LEU A 87 8.01 -8.24 -3.70
CA LEU A 87 7.29 -9.36 -3.12
C LEU A 87 7.91 -9.81 -1.80
N GLY A 88 9.25 -9.86 -1.74
CA GLY A 88 9.96 -10.19 -0.51
C GLY A 88 9.69 -9.16 0.59
N GLU A 89 9.69 -7.89 0.27
CA GLU A 89 9.37 -6.84 1.23
C GLU A 89 7.94 -6.95 1.72
N LEU A 90 7.00 -7.20 0.81
CA LEU A 90 5.60 -7.36 1.15
C LEU A 90 5.39 -8.55 2.10
N ARG A 91 6.02 -9.68 1.80
CA ARG A 91 5.94 -10.88 2.65
C ARG A 91 6.52 -10.63 4.03
N ARG A 92 7.65 -9.96 4.12
CA ARG A 92 8.25 -9.62 5.41
C ARG A 92 7.33 -8.71 6.22
N PHE A 93 6.74 -7.74 5.57
CA PHE A 93 5.79 -6.83 6.22
C PHE A 93 4.59 -7.59 6.79
N TYR A 94 4.02 -8.52 6.02
CA TYR A 94 2.84 -9.26 6.45
C TYR A 94 3.11 -10.21 7.62
N ARG A 95 4.37 -10.56 7.86
CA ARG A 95 4.75 -11.39 9.01
C ARG A 95 4.92 -10.60 10.30
N LEU A 96 4.99 -9.29 10.22
CA LEU A 96 5.15 -8.47 11.42
C LEU A 96 3.87 -8.48 12.25
N SER A 97 4.02 -8.27 13.56
CA SER A 97 2.87 -8.04 14.44
C SER A 97 2.20 -6.72 14.05
N ASP A 98 0.98 -6.49 14.57
CA ASP A 98 0.28 -5.23 14.32
C ASP A 98 1.15 -4.04 14.71
N PHE A 99 1.73 -4.08 15.91
CA PHE A 99 2.63 -3.03 16.38
C PHE A 99 3.85 -2.90 15.46
N GLY A 100 4.43 -4.03 15.06
CA GLY A 100 5.58 -4.04 14.17
C GLY A 100 5.29 -3.41 12.81
N LYS A 101 4.09 -3.67 12.27
CA LYS A 101 3.67 -3.08 11.00
C LYS A 101 3.60 -1.55 11.09
N LEU A 102 2.96 -1.04 12.12
CA LEU A 102 2.82 0.41 12.30
C LEU A 102 4.17 1.07 12.52
N ARG A 103 5.02 0.46 13.35
CA ARG A 103 6.37 0.98 13.60
C ARG A 103 7.21 1.01 12.33
N HIS A 104 7.10 -0.03 11.52
CA HIS A 104 7.84 -0.11 10.27
C HIS A 104 7.46 1.05 9.34
N ILE A 105 6.18 1.31 9.17
CA ILE A 105 5.71 2.38 8.29
C ILE A 105 6.07 3.75 8.85
N GLU A 106 5.97 3.94 10.15
CA GLU A 106 6.36 5.20 10.78
C GLU A 106 7.83 5.51 10.52
N ARG A 107 8.70 4.51 10.56
CA ARG A 107 10.11 4.69 10.23
C ARG A 107 10.31 5.08 8.77
N LEU A 108 9.55 4.48 7.86
CA LEU A 108 9.62 4.84 6.44
C LEU A 108 9.18 6.27 6.21
N ALA A 109 8.15 6.71 6.89
CA ALA A 109 7.63 8.07 6.75
C ALA A 109 8.57 9.13 7.32
N SER A 110 9.42 8.74 8.28
CA SER A 110 10.38 9.65 8.91
C SER A 110 11.72 9.73 8.18
N ALA A 111 11.97 8.83 7.24
CA ALA A 111 13.24 8.75 6.53
C ALA A 111 13.42 9.84 5.48
#